data_fbc08624095319e455a846016d7ccfe8
#
_entry.id   fbc08624095319e455a846016d7ccfe8
#
_cell.length_a   1.000
_cell.length_b   1.000
_cell.length_c   1.000
_cell.angle_alpha   90.00
_cell.angle_beta   90.00
_cell.angle_gamma   90.00
#
_symmetry.space_group_name_H-M   'P 1'
#
loop_
_entity.id
_entity.type
_entity.pdbx_description
1 polymer ?
#
loop_
_entity_poly.entity_id
_entity_poly.type
_entity_poly.pdbx_seq_one_letter_code
_entity_poly.pdbx_strand_id
1 'polypeptide(L)'
;RTGLMGACARGVHSKGGRTVGVIPEKLNQPGIPFEHCSEMIVTKDMHERKATMERLSSGFVTLPGGVGTLEELMEVLTLNQLGYIDAPVVIFNQGGFYDNLLAQFDALAKAGFMHTECLKLFSVAATPEEAIEKLIGFRKAKLPDKIKEAVKGHEAHSAG
;
A
#
# COMPACT_ATOMS: atom_id res chain seq x y z
N ARG A 1 -16.66 -0.64 -9.38
CA ARG A 1 -17.08 -0.98 -10.76
C ARG A 1 -16.40 -0.11 -11.81
N THR A 2 -16.22 1.17 -11.56
CA THR A 2 -15.56 2.13 -12.47
C THR A 2 -14.08 2.31 -12.15
N GLY A 3 -13.33 2.99 -13.04
CA GLY A 3 -11.92 3.31 -12.87
C GLY A 3 -10.99 2.10 -12.91
N LEU A 4 -9.75 2.30 -12.46
CA LEU A 4 -8.69 1.29 -12.50
C LEU A 4 -8.97 0.09 -11.60
N MET A 5 -9.56 0.28 -10.42
CA MET A 5 -10.01 -0.82 -9.55
C MET A 5 -10.96 -1.78 -10.28
N GLY A 6 -11.99 -1.22 -10.93
CA GLY A 6 -12.93 -2.03 -11.71
C GLY A 6 -12.27 -2.70 -12.91
N ALA A 7 -11.34 -2.03 -13.59
CA ALA A 7 -10.58 -2.62 -14.70
C ALA A 7 -9.72 -3.79 -14.23
N CYS A 8 -9.02 -3.65 -13.10
CA CYS A 8 -8.22 -4.71 -12.51
C CYS A 8 -9.09 -5.94 -12.14
N ALA A 9 -10.22 -5.71 -11.44
CA ALA A 9 -11.14 -6.79 -11.07
C ALA A 9 -11.70 -7.53 -12.30
N ARG A 10 -12.08 -6.81 -13.36
CA ARG A 10 -12.51 -7.42 -14.63
C ARG A 10 -11.39 -8.21 -15.30
N GLY A 11 -10.16 -7.68 -15.29
CA GLY A 11 -9.00 -8.36 -15.86
C GLY A 11 -8.72 -9.70 -15.16
N VAL A 12 -8.73 -9.73 -13.83
CA VAL A 12 -8.57 -10.95 -13.04
C VAL A 12 -9.71 -11.94 -13.33
N HIS A 13 -10.95 -11.46 -13.29
CA HIS A 13 -12.14 -12.29 -13.55
C HIS A 13 -12.11 -12.91 -14.95
N SER A 14 -11.73 -12.14 -15.98
CA SER A 14 -11.66 -12.62 -17.38
C SER A 14 -10.65 -13.75 -17.59
N LYS A 15 -9.71 -13.92 -16.67
CA LYS A 15 -8.70 -14.99 -16.68
C LYS A 15 -9.03 -16.11 -15.67
N GLY A 16 -10.27 -16.14 -15.12
CA GLY A 16 -10.70 -17.14 -14.15
C GLY A 16 -10.08 -16.95 -12.75
N GLY A 17 -9.45 -15.81 -12.49
CA GLY A 17 -8.89 -15.49 -11.18
C GLY A 17 -9.97 -15.12 -10.16
N ARG A 18 -9.70 -15.38 -8.88
CA ARG A 18 -10.58 -15.00 -7.77
C ARG A 18 -10.41 -13.53 -7.43
N THR A 19 -11.53 -12.83 -7.27
CA THR A 19 -11.58 -11.44 -6.82
C THR A 19 -12.34 -11.32 -5.50
N VAL A 20 -11.79 -10.58 -4.55
CA VAL A 20 -12.45 -10.26 -3.29
C VAL A 20 -12.63 -8.75 -3.22
N GLY A 21 -13.87 -8.29 -3.14
CA GLY A 21 -14.21 -6.90 -2.91
C GLY A 21 -14.39 -6.64 -1.42
N VAL A 22 -13.87 -5.52 -0.92
CA VAL A 22 -14.11 -5.05 0.45
C VAL A 22 -14.70 -3.66 0.38
N ILE A 23 -15.93 -3.49 0.87
CA ILE A 23 -16.68 -2.25 0.74
C ILE A 23 -17.36 -1.88 2.07
N PRO A 24 -17.30 -0.62 2.52
CA PRO A 24 -18.06 -0.21 3.70
C PRO A 24 -19.55 -0.06 3.35
N GLU A 25 -20.43 -0.33 4.31
CA GLU A 25 -21.90 -0.25 4.16
C GLU A 25 -22.37 1.02 3.46
N LYS A 26 -21.80 2.16 3.85
CA LYS A 26 -22.16 3.48 3.28
C LYS A 26 -21.95 3.55 1.77
N LEU A 27 -20.96 2.82 1.23
CA LEU A 27 -20.64 2.78 -0.20
C LEU A 27 -21.23 1.57 -0.91
N ASN A 28 -21.84 0.63 -0.19
CA ASN A 28 -22.46 -0.56 -0.77
C ASN A 28 -23.83 -0.22 -1.37
N GLN A 29 -23.85 0.64 -2.38
CA GLN A 29 -25.05 1.09 -3.09
C GLN A 29 -25.12 0.48 -4.49
N PRO A 30 -26.30 0.29 -5.06
CA PRO A 30 -26.45 -0.24 -6.42
C PRO A 30 -25.55 0.48 -7.43
N GLY A 31 -24.83 -0.28 -8.23
CA GLY A 31 -23.93 0.22 -9.28
C GLY A 31 -22.54 0.66 -8.80
N ILE A 32 -22.23 0.68 -7.51
CA ILE A 32 -20.89 0.98 -6.98
C ILE A 32 -20.01 -0.27 -6.91
N PRO A 33 -20.43 -1.38 -6.28
CA PRO A 33 -19.61 -2.59 -6.21
C PRO A 33 -19.40 -3.23 -7.60
N PHE A 34 -18.35 -4.03 -7.72
CA PHE A 34 -18.18 -4.93 -8.86
C PHE A 34 -18.97 -6.20 -8.58
N GLU A 35 -20.14 -6.33 -9.20
CA GLU A 35 -21.14 -7.40 -8.96
C GLU A 35 -20.61 -8.82 -9.26
N HIS A 36 -19.56 -8.94 -10.09
CA HIS A 36 -18.94 -10.22 -10.45
C HIS A 36 -17.73 -10.59 -9.58
N CYS A 37 -17.54 -9.93 -8.44
CA CYS A 37 -16.55 -10.41 -7.47
C CYS A 37 -16.86 -11.84 -7.04
N SER A 38 -15.82 -12.66 -6.85
CA SER A 38 -15.96 -14.01 -6.30
C SER A 38 -16.48 -13.98 -4.86
N GLU A 39 -16.16 -12.91 -4.14
CA GLU A 39 -16.60 -12.66 -2.77
C GLU A 39 -16.72 -11.15 -2.54
N MET A 40 -17.74 -10.71 -1.80
CA MET A 40 -17.91 -9.33 -1.38
C MET A 40 -18.01 -9.28 0.14
N ILE A 41 -17.05 -8.59 0.78
CA ILE A 41 -17.03 -8.37 2.23
C ILE A 41 -17.55 -6.97 2.48
N VAL A 42 -18.67 -6.86 3.20
CA VAL A 42 -19.22 -5.58 3.63
C VAL A 42 -18.70 -5.28 5.03
N THR A 43 -18.11 -4.10 5.21
CA THR A 43 -17.54 -3.65 6.47
C THR A 43 -18.34 -2.49 7.04
N LYS A 44 -18.27 -2.29 8.34
CA LYS A 44 -18.97 -1.23 9.06
C LYS A 44 -18.54 0.16 8.61
N ASP A 45 -17.24 0.37 8.45
CA ASP A 45 -16.63 1.66 8.13
C ASP A 45 -15.35 1.53 7.31
N MET A 46 -14.70 2.66 7.03
CA MET A 46 -13.46 2.71 6.26
C MET A 46 -12.25 2.10 7.02
N HIS A 47 -12.22 2.16 8.35
CA HIS A 47 -11.12 1.58 9.13
C HIS A 47 -11.17 0.05 9.05
N GLU A 48 -12.34 -0.53 9.27
CA GLU A 48 -12.54 -1.97 9.15
C GLU A 48 -12.28 -2.45 7.72
N ARG A 49 -12.66 -1.65 6.71
CA ARG A 49 -12.35 -1.94 5.30
C ARG A 49 -10.84 -2.08 5.10
N LYS A 50 -10.05 -1.09 5.52
CA LYS A 50 -8.59 -1.09 5.34
C LYS A 50 -7.95 -2.23 6.11
N ALA A 51 -8.27 -2.41 7.39
CA ALA A 51 -7.77 -3.51 8.20
C ALA A 51 -8.11 -4.89 7.61
N THR A 52 -9.29 -5.04 6.99
CA THR A 52 -9.68 -6.27 6.31
C THR A 52 -8.87 -6.50 5.05
N MET A 53 -8.64 -5.46 4.23
CA MET A 53 -7.80 -5.55 3.03
C MET A 53 -6.37 -5.92 3.39
N GLU A 54 -5.79 -5.29 4.39
CA GLU A 54 -4.44 -5.57 4.88
C GLU A 54 -4.30 -7.02 5.35
N ARG A 55 -5.22 -7.50 6.18
CA ARG A 55 -5.23 -8.87 6.70
C ARG A 55 -5.35 -9.94 5.60
N LEU A 56 -6.04 -9.64 4.52
CA LEU A 56 -6.25 -10.54 3.39
C LEU A 56 -5.13 -10.48 2.35
N SER A 57 -4.26 -9.48 2.43
CA SER A 57 -3.24 -9.22 1.40
C SER A 57 -1.86 -9.73 1.83
N SER A 58 -1.13 -10.29 0.89
CA SER A 58 0.29 -10.65 1.02
C SER A 58 1.21 -9.73 0.23
N GLY A 59 0.67 -8.71 -0.42
CA GLY A 59 1.38 -7.68 -1.16
C GLY A 59 0.43 -6.62 -1.70
N PHE A 60 0.95 -5.45 -2.01
CA PHE A 60 0.17 -4.28 -2.39
C PHE A 60 0.68 -3.67 -3.69
N VAL A 61 -0.23 -3.34 -4.59
CA VAL A 61 0.07 -2.54 -5.79
C VAL A 61 -0.75 -1.27 -5.75
N THR A 62 -0.06 -0.14 -5.72
CA THR A 62 -0.68 1.19 -5.76
C THR A 62 -0.83 1.64 -7.21
N LEU A 63 -2.03 1.58 -7.74
CA LEU A 63 -2.36 2.08 -9.08
C LEU A 63 -2.53 3.61 -9.07
N PRO A 64 -2.40 4.31 -10.22
CA PRO A 64 -2.75 5.71 -10.32
C PRO A 64 -4.11 6.01 -9.73
N GLY A 65 -4.17 6.94 -8.77
CA GLY A 65 -5.39 7.23 -8.02
C GLY A 65 -5.35 8.58 -7.30
N GLY A 66 -6.42 8.86 -6.58
CA GLY A 66 -6.58 10.11 -5.84
C GLY A 66 -6.11 10.04 -4.39
N VAL A 67 -6.65 10.96 -3.56
CA VAL A 67 -6.29 11.12 -2.14
C VAL A 67 -6.49 9.83 -1.34
N GLY A 68 -7.58 9.08 -1.59
CA GLY A 68 -7.83 7.81 -0.90
C GLY A 68 -6.77 6.74 -1.20
N THR A 69 -6.26 6.71 -2.43
CA THR A 69 -5.15 5.81 -2.81
C THR A 69 -3.84 6.20 -2.13
N LEU A 70 -3.56 7.50 -2.00
CA LEU A 70 -2.39 7.98 -1.27
C LEU A 70 -2.50 7.70 0.22
N GLU A 71 -3.69 7.84 0.79
CA GLU A 71 -3.96 7.54 2.20
C GLU A 71 -3.70 6.07 2.50
N GLU A 72 -4.25 5.15 1.69
CA GLU A 72 -4.02 3.70 1.82
C GLU A 72 -2.53 3.35 1.62
N LEU A 73 -1.84 3.96 0.65
CA LEU A 73 -0.40 3.76 0.46
C LEU A 73 0.42 4.17 1.68
N MET A 74 0.16 5.37 2.22
CA MET A 74 0.90 5.87 3.40
C MET A 74 0.67 5.02 4.63
N GLU A 75 -0.53 4.51 4.83
CA GLU A 75 -0.85 3.59 5.91
C GLU A 75 -0.04 2.29 5.79
N VAL A 76 -0.08 1.63 4.63
CA VAL A 76 0.67 0.39 4.38
C VAL A 76 2.18 0.59 4.55
N LEU A 77 2.74 1.69 4.03
CA LEU A 77 4.15 2.02 4.22
C LEU A 77 4.50 2.23 5.69
N THR A 78 3.63 2.90 6.45
CA THR A 78 3.81 3.12 7.88
C THR A 78 3.76 1.81 8.66
N LEU A 79 2.79 0.94 8.38
CA LEU A 79 2.67 -0.37 9.02
C LEU A 79 3.89 -1.27 8.72
N ASN A 80 4.38 -1.27 7.48
CA ASN A 80 5.62 -1.95 7.12
C ASN A 80 6.84 -1.37 7.87
N GLN A 81 6.94 -0.04 7.96
CA GLN A 81 8.04 0.63 8.65
C GLN A 81 8.07 0.31 10.14
N LEU A 82 6.90 0.18 10.76
CA LEU A 82 6.75 -0.15 12.18
C LEU A 82 6.78 -1.65 12.46
N GLY A 83 6.82 -2.49 11.42
CA GLY A 83 6.90 -3.95 11.53
C GLY A 83 5.56 -4.63 11.87
N TYR A 84 4.43 -3.94 11.72
CA TYR A 84 3.11 -4.55 11.89
C TYR A 84 2.75 -5.48 10.73
N ILE A 85 3.23 -5.18 9.54
CA ILE A 85 3.13 -6.03 8.35
C ILE A 85 4.52 -6.24 7.75
N ASP A 86 4.66 -7.27 6.92
CA ASP A 86 5.88 -7.59 6.17
C ASP A 86 5.48 -8.01 4.76
N ALA A 87 5.15 -7.02 3.94
CA ALA A 87 4.57 -7.24 2.63
C ALA A 87 5.21 -6.34 1.57
N PRO A 88 5.40 -6.84 0.34
CA PRO A 88 5.86 -6.02 -0.78
C PRO A 88 4.85 -4.92 -1.10
N VAL A 89 5.36 -3.72 -1.34
CA VAL A 89 4.59 -2.58 -1.83
C VAL A 89 5.17 -2.14 -3.16
N VAL A 90 4.35 -2.09 -4.20
CA VAL A 90 4.74 -1.63 -5.52
C VAL A 90 3.94 -0.39 -5.89
N ILE A 91 4.62 0.71 -6.21
CA ILE A 91 4.02 1.90 -6.79
C ILE A 91 4.04 1.76 -8.31
N PHE A 92 2.86 1.64 -8.91
CA PHE A 92 2.72 1.52 -10.36
C PHE A 92 2.76 2.90 -11.01
N ASN A 93 3.96 3.28 -11.49
CA ASN A 93 4.27 4.62 -12.00
C ASN A 93 4.22 4.67 -13.53
N GLN A 94 3.12 4.24 -14.11
CA GLN A 94 2.93 4.34 -15.57
C GLN A 94 2.89 5.80 -16.01
N GLY A 95 3.71 6.13 -17.01
CA GLY A 95 3.76 7.48 -17.57
C GLY A 95 4.22 8.57 -16.61
N GLY A 96 4.92 8.22 -15.52
CA GLY A 96 5.42 9.20 -14.55
C GLY A 96 4.34 9.78 -13.61
N PHE A 97 3.19 9.13 -13.49
CA PHE A 97 2.07 9.63 -12.67
C PHE A 97 2.48 9.95 -11.22
N TYR A 98 3.37 9.15 -10.65
CA TYR A 98 3.85 9.31 -9.28
C TYR A 98 5.23 9.96 -9.15
N ASP A 99 5.81 10.56 -10.22
CA ASP A 99 7.14 11.15 -10.15
C ASP A 99 7.26 12.21 -9.06
N ASN A 100 6.25 13.08 -8.90
CA ASN A 100 6.25 14.11 -7.85
C ASN A 100 6.14 13.49 -6.44
N LEU A 101 5.41 12.40 -6.27
CA LEU A 101 5.33 11.69 -5.00
C LEU A 101 6.67 11.04 -4.64
N LEU A 102 7.33 10.42 -5.62
CA LEU A 102 8.65 9.82 -5.45
C LEU A 102 9.69 10.88 -5.10
N ALA A 103 9.67 12.03 -5.79
CA ALA A 103 10.49 13.18 -5.46
C ALA A 103 10.23 13.73 -4.04
N GLN A 104 8.97 13.67 -3.57
CA GLN A 104 8.63 14.04 -2.20
C GLN A 104 9.25 13.09 -1.18
N PHE A 105 9.24 11.77 -1.41
CA PHE A 105 9.92 10.80 -0.54
C PHE A 105 11.44 11.06 -0.48
N ASP A 106 12.07 11.34 -1.61
CA ASP A 106 13.48 11.73 -1.66
C ASP A 106 13.76 13.02 -0.88
N ALA A 107 12.89 14.00 -0.97
CA ALA A 107 13.02 15.25 -0.21
C ALA A 107 12.89 15.02 1.30
N LEU A 108 11.97 14.17 1.73
CA LEU A 108 11.82 13.80 3.14
C LEU A 108 13.07 13.07 3.68
N ALA A 109 13.67 12.18 2.89
CA ALA A 109 14.89 11.50 3.26
C ALA A 109 16.08 12.46 3.35
N LYS A 110 16.26 13.37 2.36
CA LYS A 110 17.30 14.39 2.35
C LYS A 110 17.19 15.39 3.49
N ALA A 111 15.97 15.76 3.86
CA ALA A 111 15.70 16.67 4.97
C ALA A 111 15.74 16.02 6.36
N GLY A 112 15.97 14.69 6.46
CA GLY A 112 16.05 13.96 7.72
C GLY A 112 14.71 13.63 8.39
N PHE A 113 13.57 13.88 7.72
CA PHE A 113 12.26 13.47 8.21
C PHE A 113 11.95 11.99 8.02
N MET A 114 12.72 11.33 7.16
CA MET A 114 12.62 9.90 6.88
C MET A 114 14.03 9.31 6.73
N HIS A 115 14.27 8.12 7.30
CA HIS A 115 15.52 7.41 7.04
C HIS A 115 15.62 7.00 5.56
N THR A 116 16.82 7.11 4.99
CA THR A 116 17.07 6.73 3.58
C THR A 116 16.69 5.26 3.31
N GLU A 117 16.86 4.38 4.29
CA GLU A 117 16.45 2.98 4.21
C GLU A 117 14.94 2.80 4.00
N CYS A 118 14.13 3.77 4.41
CA CYS A 118 12.67 3.72 4.20
C CYS A 118 12.28 3.85 2.72
N LEU A 119 13.17 4.35 1.85
CA LEU A 119 12.98 4.29 0.40
C LEU A 119 12.95 2.84 -0.13
N LYS A 120 13.38 1.86 0.66
CA LYS A 120 13.30 0.43 0.35
C LYS A 120 11.98 -0.23 0.77
N LEU A 121 11.06 0.54 1.41
CA LEU A 121 9.72 0.05 1.79
C LEU A 121 8.84 -0.23 0.58
N PHE A 122 9.15 0.37 -0.54
CA PHE A 122 8.43 0.19 -1.80
C PHE A 122 9.39 -0.01 -2.97
N SER A 123 8.87 -0.56 -4.03
CA SER A 123 9.49 -0.58 -5.35
C SER A 123 8.61 0.15 -6.35
N VAL A 124 9.20 0.61 -7.46
CA VAL A 124 8.49 1.33 -8.51
C VAL A 124 8.47 0.48 -9.76
N ALA A 125 7.31 0.36 -10.40
CA ALA A 125 7.14 -0.39 -11.65
C ALA A 125 6.46 0.48 -12.70
N ALA A 126 6.91 0.39 -13.94
CA ALA A 126 6.33 1.11 -15.07
C ALA A 126 5.35 0.25 -15.89
N THR A 127 5.45 -1.09 -15.79
CA THR A 127 4.58 -2.05 -16.49
C THR A 127 3.92 -3.02 -15.51
N PRO A 128 2.77 -3.63 -15.89
CA PRO A 128 2.13 -4.64 -15.05
C PRO A 128 3.03 -5.85 -14.77
N GLU A 129 3.80 -6.29 -15.77
CA GLU A 129 4.73 -7.42 -15.66
C GLU A 129 5.79 -7.13 -14.61
N GLU A 130 6.42 -5.96 -14.68
CA GLU A 130 7.41 -5.51 -13.70
C GLU A 130 6.81 -5.42 -12.29
N ALA A 131 5.56 -4.98 -12.15
CA ALA A 131 4.90 -4.92 -10.86
C ALA A 131 4.74 -6.31 -10.24
N ILE A 132 4.33 -7.31 -11.03
CA ILE A 132 4.19 -8.70 -10.57
C ILE A 132 5.56 -9.31 -10.23
N GLU A 133 6.58 -9.10 -11.07
CA GLU A 133 7.94 -9.56 -10.78
C GLU A 133 8.46 -9.03 -9.44
N LYS A 134 8.24 -7.74 -9.16
CA LYS A 134 8.65 -7.11 -7.90
C LYS A 134 7.87 -7.63 -6.69
N LEU A 135 6.58 -7.95 -6.84
CA LEU A 135 5.81 -8.61 -5.79
C LEU A 135 6.35 -10.01 -5.48
N ILE A 136 6.55 -10.84 -6.51
CA ILE A 136 7.02 -12.23 -6.35
C ILE A 136 8.48 -12.27 -5.87
N GLY A 137 9.31 -11.39 -6.39
CA GLY A 137 10.74 -11.30 -6.07
C GLY A 137 11.06 -10.61 -4.74
N PHE A 138 10.04 -10.19 -3.98
CA PHE A 138 10.23 -9.43 -2.74
C PHE A 138 11.19 -10.12 -1.77
N ARG A 139 12.09 -9.32 -1.21
CA ARG A 139 12.95 -9.70 -0.09
C ARG A 139 12.88 -8.58 0.93
N LYS A 140 12.57 -8.92 2.17
CA LYS A 140 12.46 -7.96 3.27
C LYS A 140 13.74 -7.12 3.40
N ALA A 141 13.57 -5.81 3.36
CA ALA A 141 14.66 -4.89 3.67
C ALA A 141 14.89 -4.84 5.19
N LYS A 142 16.16 -4.79 5.61
CA LYS A 142 16.50 -4.55 7.01
C LYS A 142 16.35 -3.05 7.28
N LEU A 143 15.29 -2.68 7.97
CA LEU A 143 15.00 -1.29 8.33
C LEU A 143 15.52 -0.95 9.72
N PRO A 144 15.85 0.32 10.01
CA PRO A 144 16.09 0.79 11.36
C PRO A 144 14.88 0.54 12.26
N ASP A 145 15.13 0.05 13.47
CA ASP A 145 14.08 -0.16 14.47
C ASP A 145 13.79 1.18 15.18
N LYS A 146 12.81 1.91 14.67
CA LYS A 146 12.43 3.22 15.20
C LYS A 146 12.08 3.21 16.68
N ILE A 147 11.52 2.11 17.17
CA ILE A 147 11.14 1.98 18.59
C ILE A 147 12.42 1.90 19.44
N LYS A 148 13.39 1.08 19.03
CA LYS A 148 14.68 0.99 19.73
C LYS A 148 15.49 2.29 19.65
N GLU A 149 15.44 3.00 18.54
CA GLU A 149 16.11 4.30 18.39
C GLU A 149 15.49 5.36 19.30
N ALA A 150 14.16 5.43 19.36
CA ALA A 150 13.44 6.35 20.25
C ALA A 150 13.73 6.08 21.74
N VAL A 151 13.77 4.81 22.14
CA VAL A 151 14.12 4.40 23.52
C VAL A 151 15.55 4.80 23.88
N LYS A 152 16.51 4.53 23.01
CA LYS A 152 17.92 4.94 23.23
C LYS A 152 18.10 6.46 23.31
N GLY A 153 17.36 7.22 22.49
CA GLY A 153 17.37 8.68 22.55
C GLY A 153 16.83 9.20 23.87
N HIS A 154 15.83 8.55 24.45
CA HIS A 154 15.26 8.93 25.74
C HIS A 154 16.21 8.63 26.91
N GLU A 155 16.89 7.48 26.90
CA GLU A 155 17.88 7.11 27.92
C GLU A 155 19.10 8.07 27.91
N ALA A 156 19.54 8.52 26.71
CA ALA A 156 20.63 9.48 26.60
C ALA A 156 20.28 10.87 27.15
N HIS A 157 19.01 11.32 27.06
CA HIS A 157 18.55 12.60 27.60
C HIS A 157 18.25 12.57 29.10
N SER A 158 17.98 11.40 29.67
CA SER A 158 17.72 11.24 31.12
C SER A 158 18.98 11.01 31.94
N ALA A 159 20.12 10.82 31.31
CA ALA A 159 21.42 10.58 31.97
C ALA A 159 22.36 11.84 31.99
N GLY A 160 21.91 12.98 31.51
CA GLY A 160 22.59 14.29 31.51
C GLY A 160 21.80 15.32 32.25
#